data_ae6d903aa35b7478ed4c1c969034e5de
#
_entry.id   ae6d903aa35b7478ed4c1c969034e5de
#
_cell.length_a   1.000
_cell.length_b   1.000
_cell.length_c   1.000
_cell.angle_alpha   90.00
_cell.angle_beta   90.00
_cell.angle_gamma   90.00
#
_symmetry.space_group_name_H-M   'P 1'
#
loop_
_entity.id
_entity.type
_entity.pdbx_description
1 polymer ?
#
loop_
_entity_poly.entity_id
_entity_poly.type
_entity_poly.pdbx_seq_one_letter_code
_entity_poly.pdbx_strand_id
1 'polypeptide(L)'
;MGISVKQAKNISSVLSEGLPYIQRFKGKVIVVKYGGAAMSDQNLKRNFARDIALMSLVGMKPVIVHGGGPQIAKELKKSGITSNFISGHRVTDKPTMSVVKKILGTKINHEIVSLIKKSGGDSISFNHIKHRIIKASKFIGPDKNDLGLVGKVDKVLVSELKKNISNGSIPVIAPIGINKQGSYLNINADVVAGKIAESLKAEKLILLTDIKGILNNKQLISRISARKGRQLINSNIIKGGMAPKLIAALEAKKNGVKSCHIIDGRLPHAVLLEVLTAEGVGTMIS
;
A
#
# COMPACT_ATOMS: atom_id res chain seq x y z
N MET A 1 13.06 24.87 -29.62
CA MET A 1 14.22 25.09 -28.72
C MET A 1 14.83 23.75 -28.38
N GLY A 2 16.11 23.54 -28.69
CA GLY A 2 16.84 22.31 -28.33
C GLY A 2 17.29 22.33 -26.87
N ILE A 3 17.40 21.13 -26.24
CA ILE A 3 17.98 21.01 -24.89
C ILE A 3 19.48 21.28 -24.94
N SER A 4 20.05 21.91 -23.89
CA SER A 4 21.50 22.11 -23.78
C SER A 4 22.25 20.78 -23.63
N VAL A 5 23.54 20.74 -24.01
CA VAL A 5 24.37 19.50 -23.86
C VAL A 5 24.39 19.00 -22.42
N LYS A 6 24.46 19.93 -21.44
CA LYS A 6 24.40 19.57 -20.00
C LYS A 6 23.07 18.94 -19.63
N GLN A 7 21.96 19.48 -20.10
CA GLN A 7 20.61 18.91 -19.88
C GLN A 7 20.47 17.54 -20.57
N ALA A 8 20.95 17.40 -21.82
CA ALA A 8 20.93 16.14 -22.54
C ALA A 8 21.73 15.05 -21.80
N LYS A 9 22.94 15.37 -21.31
CA LYS A 9 23.73 14.42 -20.50
C LYS A 9 23.01 13.99 -19.22
N ASN A 10 22.42 14.94 -18.49
CA ASN A 10 21.68 14.60 -17.25
C ASN A 10 20.47 13.72 -17.54
N ILE A 11 19.67 14.03 -18.56
CA ILE A 11 18.50 13.24 -18.93
C ILE A 11 18.91 11.83 -19.37
N SER A 12 19.92 11.71 -20.24
CA SER A 12 20.39 10.39 -20.71
C SER A 12 20.98 9.54 -19.58
N SER A 13 21.72 10.16 -18.64
CA SER A 13 22.25 9.47 -17.46
C SER A 13 21.11 8.89 -16.60
N VAL A 14 20.10 9.69 -16.27
CA VAL A 14 18.94 9.25 -15.47
C VAL A 14 18.17 8.12 -16.16
N LEU A 15 17.93 8.25 -17.48
CA LEU A 15 17.23 7.20 -18.24
C LEU A 15 18.06 5.90 -18.32
N SER A 16 19.38 6.01 -18.50
CA SER A 16 20.28 4.86 -18.57
C SER A 16 20.41 4.17 -17.20
N GLU A 17 20.40 4.92 -16.10
CA GLU A 17 20.44 4.37 -14.73
C GLU A 17 19.22 3.50 -14.41
N GLY A 18 18.04 3.85 -14.91
CA GLY A 18 16.81 3.08 -14.69
C GLY A 18 16.75 1.74 -15.43
N LEU A 19 17.50 1.58 -16.53
CA LEU A 19 17.41 0.40 -17.42
C LEU A 19 17.70 -0.94 -16.71
N PRO A 20 18.76 -1.10 -15.91
CA PRO A 20 19.03 -2.36 -15.18
C PRO A 20 17.89 -2.76 -14.24
N TYR A 21 17.23 -1.77 -13.63
CA TYR A 21 16.07 -2.01 -12.72
C TYR A 21 14.83 -2.44 -13.51
N ILE A 22 14.57 -1.82 -14.67
CA ILE A 22 13.50 -2.24 -15.57
C ILE A 22 13.71 -3.70 -15.99
N GLN A 23 14.91 -4.07 -16.42
CA GLN A 23 15.25 -5.44 -16.78
C GLN A 23 15.07 -6.41 -15.60
N ARG A 24 15.56 -6.05 -14.41
CA ARG A 24 15.48 -6.86 -13.20
C ARG A 24 14.04 -7.11 -12.74
N PHE A 25 13.19 -6.09 -12.83
CA PHE A 25 11.83 -6.16 -12.30
C PHE A 25 10.76 -6.46 -13.36
N LYS A 26 11.11 -6.60 -14.62
CA LYS A 26 10.21 -7.07 -15.68
C LYS A 26 9.59 -8.42 -15.30
N GLY A 27 8.26 -8.51 -15.40
CA GLY A 27 7.48 -9.68 -15.00
C GLY A 27 7.32 -9.91 -13.49
N LYS A 28 7.95 -9.09 -12.63
CA LYS A 28 7.89 -9.23 -11.18
C LYS A 28 6.69 -8.53 -10.58
N VAL A 29 6.05 -9.17 -9.60
CA VAL A 29 4.95 -8.57 -8.85
C VAL A 29 5.51 -7.60 -7.81
N ILE A 30 5.01 -6.36 -7.83
CA ILE A 30 5.34 -5.32 -6.87
C ILE A 30 4.03 -4.85 -6.22
N VAL A 31 3.88 -5.10 -4.91
CA VAL A 31 2.70 -4.67 -4.17
C VAL A 31 2.97 -3.30 -3.57
N VAL A 32 2.10 -2.35 -3.86
CA VAL A 32 2.21 -0.97 -3.36
C VAL A 32 1.01 -0.66 -2.48
N LYS A 33 1.27 -0.37 -1.21
CA LYS A 33 0.23 0.18 -0.32
C LYS A 33 0.19 1.69 -0.50
N TYR A 34 -0.93 2.17 -1.01
CA TYR A 34 -1.20 3.57 -1.26
C TYR A 34 -2.05 4.19 -0.16
N GLY A 35 -1.58 5.27 0.47
CA GLY A 35 -2.28 5.89 1.60
C GLY A 35 -1.61 7.17 2.08
N GLY A 36 -2.14 7.73 3.17
CA GLY A 36 -1.60 8.95 3.78
C GLY A 36 -1.80 10.21 2.94
N ALA A 37 -0.90 11.17 3.09
CA ALA A 37 -0.94 12.46 2.39
C ALA A 37 -0.93 12.33 0.86
N ALA A 38 -0.31 11.27 0.32
CA ALA A 38 -0.33 10.97 -1.11
C ALA A 38 -1.75 10.85 -1.69
N MET A 39 -2.74 10.54 -0.85
CA MET A 39 -4.16 10.45 -1.26
C MET A 39 -4.94 11.76 -1.07
N SER A 40 -4.36 12.79 -0.52
CA SER A 40 -5.04 14.06 -0.22
C SER A 40 -4.72 15.15 -1.25
N ASP A 41 -3.50 15.16 -1.77
CA ASP A 41 -3.03 16.12 -2.76
C ASP A 41 -3.30 15.63 -4.20
N GLN A 42 -3.86 16.50 -5.04
CA GLN A 42 -4.24 16.14 -6.42
C GLN A 42 -3.04 15.92 -7.34
N ASN A 43 -1.91 16.59 -7.11
CA ASN A 43 -0.70 16.39 -7.90
C ASN A 43 -0.04 15.06 -7.52
N LEU A 44 0.04 14.75 -6.22
CA LEU A 44 0.56 13.47 -5.73
C LEU A 44 -0.29 12.30 -6.23
N LYS A 45 -1.63 12.43 -6.27
CA LYS A 45 -2.52 11.41 -6.86
C LYS A 45 -2.21 11.17 -8.34
N ARG A 46 -2.03 12.24 -9.13
CA ARG A 46 -1.69 12.14 -10.55
C ARG A 46 -0.31 11.51 -10.76
N ASN A 47 0.69 11.94 -9.97
CA ASN A 47 2.05 11.38 -10.03
C ASN A 47 2.02 9.89 -9.70
N PHE A 48 1.37 9.49 -8.60
CA PHE A 48 1.20 8.08 -8.25
C PHE A 48 0.58 7.26 -9.39
N ALA A 49 -0.52 7.74 -9.97
CA ALA A 49 -1.18 7.04 -11.07
C ALA A 49 -0.29 6.87 -12.31
N ARG A 50 0.51 7.91 -12.65
CA ARG A 50 1.52 7.86 -13.71
C ARG A 50 2.64 6.87 -13.40
N ASP A 51 3.13 6.86 -12.16
CA ASP A 51 4.16 5.92 -11.71
C ASP A 51 3.70 4.48 -11.89
N ILE A 52 2.49 4.16 -11.44
CA ILE A 52 1.92 2.82 -11.54
C ILE A 52 1.67 2.41 -13.00
N ALA A 53 1.16 3.33 -13.82
CA ALA A 53 0.97 3.08 -15.25
C ALA A 53 2.32 2.82 -15.94
N LEU A 54 3.36 3.63 -15.67
CA LEU A 54 4.70 3.46 -16.23
C LEU A 54 5.30 2.11 -15.81
N MET A 55 5.21 1.72 -14.54
CA MET A 55 5.68 0.41 -14.08
C MET A 55 5.04 -0.73 -14.88
N SER A 56 3.73 -0.65 -15.14
CA SER A 56 3.03 -1.65 -15.93
C SER A 56 3.48 -1.64 -17.39
N LEU A 57 3.62 -0.47 -18.01
CA LEU A 57 4.07 -0.30 -19.40
C LEU A 57 5.47 -0.86 -19.65
N VAL A 58 6.38 -0.75 -18.67
CA VAL A 58 7.74 -1.35 -18.78
C VAL A 58 7.77 -2.84 -18.39
N GLY A 59 6.61 -3.45 -18.20
CA GLY A 59 6.45 -4.89 -17.99
C GLY A 59 6.55 -5.37 -16.54
N MET A 60 6.59 -4.48 -15.55
CA MET A 60 6.40 -4.84 -14.14
C MET A 60 4.92 -5.17 -13.88
N LYS A 61 4.64 -5.85 -12.77
CA LYS A 61 3.28 -6.27 -12.38
C LYS A 61 2.85 -5.58 -11.09
N PRO A 62 2.44 -4.29 -11.11
CA PRO A 62 2.02 -3.58 -9.92
C PRO A 62 0.65 -4.07 -9.43
N VAL A 63 0.51 -4.16 -8.10
CA VAL A 63 -0.73 -4.48 -7.40
C VAL A 63 -0.92 -3.43 -6.30
N ILE A 64 -2.05 -2.75 -6.30
CA ILE A 64 -2.30 -1.63 -5.39
C ILE A 64 -3.23 -2.07 -4.27
N VAL A 65 -2.86 -1.79 -3.02
CA VAL A 65 -3.76 -1.85 -1.86
C VAL A 65 -3.88 -0.45 -1.31
N HIS A 66 -5.09 0.12 -1.29
CA HIS A 66 -5.25 1.50 -0.85
C HIS A 66 -5.78 1.62 0.58
N GLY A 67 -5.43 2.72 1.25
CA GLY A 67 -6.03 3.16 2.50
C GLY A 67 -7.20 4.11 2.27
N GLY A 68 -7.51 4.94 3.26
CA GLY A 68 -8.57 5.95 3.19
C GLY A 68 -9.05 6.44 4.56
N GLY A 69 -8.19 6.34 5.58
CA GLY A 69 -8.53 6.76 6.95
C GLY A 69 -9.06 8.20 7.06
N PRO A 70 -8.38 9.21 6.47
CA PRO A 70 -8.85 10.60 6.48
C PRO A 70 -10.21 10.77 5.79
N GLN A 71 -10.43 10.10 4.65
CA GLN A 71 -11.68 10.19 3.90
C GLN A 71 -12.85 9.53 4.66
N ILE A 72 -12.59 8.40 5.33
CA ILE A 72 -13.57 7.79 6.24
C ILE A 72 -13.91 8.74 7.39
N ALA A 73 -12.88 9.31 8.06
CA ALA A 73 -13.10 10.25 9.18
C ALA A 73 -13.92 11.46 8.75
N LYS A 74 -13.64 12.02 7.57
CA LYS A 74 -14.42 13.15 7.01
C LYS A 74 -15.89 12.78 6.77
N GLU A 75 -16.16 11.58 6.24
CA GLU A 75 -17.53 11.13 5.96
C GLU A 75 -18.28 10.80 7.25
N LEU A 76 -17.64 10.13 8.23
CA LEU A 76 -18.23 9.87 9.55
C LEU A 76 -18.63 11.16 10.25
N LYS A 77 -17.74 12.17 10.26
CA LYS A 77 -18.05 13.50 10.82
C LYS A 77 -19.27 14.15 10.16
N LYS A 78 -19.39 14.04 8.82
CA LYS A 78 -20.57 14.54 8.09
C LYS A 78 -21.85 13.81 8.46
N SER A 79 -21.75 12.52 8.84
CA SER A 79 -22.88 11.70 9.23
C SER A 79 -23.18 11.76 10.74
N GLY A 80 -22.51 12.63 11.51
CA GLY A 80 -22.68 12.72 12.96
C GLY A 80 -22.16 11.51 13.74
N ILE A 81 -21.33 10.66 13.13
CA ILE A 81 -20.81 9.42 13.75
C ILE A 81 -19.43 9.69 14.34
N THR A 82 -19.28 9.45 15.63
CA THR A 82 -17.98 9.57 16.33
C THR A 82 -17.03 8.45 15.91
N SER A 83 -15.77 8.79 15.64
CA SER A 83 -14.75 7.85 15.21
C SER A 83 -13.72 7.63 16.32
N ASN A 84 -13.72 6.46 16.91
CA ASN A 84 -12.80 6.06 17.97
C ASN A 84 -11.71 5.12 17.45
N PHE A 85 -10.52 5.21 18.05
CA PHE A 85 -9.38 4.33 17.73
C PHE A 85 -8.87 3.66 19.02
N ILE A 86 -8.60 2.36 18.93
CA ILE A 86 -7.96 1.59 20.00
C ILE A 86 -6.76 0.89 19.36
N SER A 87 -5.59 1.12 19.90
CA SER A 87 -4.31 0.55 19.43
C SER A 87 -4.09 0.67 17.89
N GLY A 88 -4.48 1.82 17.33
CA GLY A 88 -4.34 2.10 15.89
C GLY A 88 -5.41 1.50 14.99
N HIS A 89 -6.37 0.76 15.54
CA HIS A 89 -7.54 0.24 14.82
C HIS A 89 -8.75 1.14 15.04
N ARG A 90 -9.48 1.46 13.96
CA ARG A 90 -10.76 2.19 14.06
C ARG A 90 -11.82 1.24 14.59
N VAL A 91 -12.38 1.52 15.75
CA VAL A 91 -13.57 0.82 16.24
C VAL A 91 -14.67 0.96 15.17
N THR A 92 -15.22 -0.15 14.75
CA THR A 92 -16.09 -0.22 13.55
C THR A 92 -17.38 -0.93 13.89
N ASP A 93 -18.41 -0.18 14.26
CA ASP A 93 -19.78 -0.66 14.40
C ASP A 93 -20.48 -0.81 13.03
N LYS A 94 -21.74 -1.22 12.99
CA LYS A 94 -22.50 -1.38 11.75
C LYS A 94 -22.64 -0.07 10.94
N PRO A 95 -23.01 1.09 11.55
CA PRO A 95 -23.03 2.38 10.85
C PRO A 95 -21.68 2.77 10.28
N THR A 96 -20.61 2.65 11.07
CA THR A 96 -19.22 2.92 10.62
C THR A 96 -18.84 2.01 9.47
N MET A 97 -19.18 0.71 9.52
CA MET A 97 -18.87 -0.23 8.44
C MET A 97 -19.59 0.13 7.13
N SER A 98 -20.80 0.67 7.22
CA SER A 98 -21.53 1.17 6.03
C SER A 98 -20.75 2.30 5.35
N VAL A 99 -20.23 3.26 6.14
CA VAL A 99 -19.38 4.34 5.63
C VAL A 99 -18.07 3.79 5.06
N VAL A 100 -17.41 2.85 5.74
CA VAL A 100 -16.18 2.19 5.26
C VAL A 100 -16.40 1.54 3.89
N LYS A 101 -17.49 0.77 3.71
CA LYS A 101 -17.84 0.15 2.43
C LYS A 101 -18.01 1.19 1.31
N LYS A 102 -18.76 2.26 1.57
CA LYS A 102 -19.00 3.35 0.62
C LYS A 102 -17.67 4.03 0.24
N ILE A 103 -16.85 4.36 1.23
CA ILE A 103 -15.62 5.15 1.00
C ILE A 103 -14.51 4.28 0.39
N LEU A 104 -14.14 3.17 1.04
CA LEU A 104 -13.05 2.31 0.56
C LEU A 104 -13.47 1.47 -0.63
N GLY A 105 -14.62 0.79 -0.51
CA GLY A 105 -15.02 -0.20 -1.50
C GLY A 105 -15.56 0.41 -2.81
N THR A 106 -15.94 1.70 -2.79
CA THR A 106 -16.50 2.35 -3.99
C THR A 106 -15.72 3.60 -4.33
N LYS A 107 -15.85 4.67 -3.55
CA LYS A 107 -15.37 6.00 -3.92
C LYS A 107 -13.87 6.05 -4.20
N ILE A 108 -13.05 5.67 -3.22
CA ILE A 108 -11.58 5.72 -3.35
C ILE A 108 -11.10 4.70 -4.38
N ASN A 109 -11.61 3.48 -4.31
CA ASN A 109 -11.20 2.41 -5.21
C ASN A 109 -11.42 2.79 -6.69
N HIS A 110 -12.61 3.29 -7.02
CA HIS A 110 -12.93 3.73 -8.38
C HIS A 110 -12.16 4.98 -8.80
N GLU A 111 -11.89 5.93 -7.88
CA GLU A 111 -11.04 7.09 -8.15
C GLU A 111 -9.65 6.65 -8.59
N ILE A 112 -9.01 5.73 -7.85
CA ILE A 112 -7.66 5.24 -8.17
C ILE A 112 -7.67 4.49 -9.51
N VAL A 113 -8.63 3.60 -9.76
CA VAL A 113 -8.79 2.91 -11.05
C VAL A 113 -8.91 3.91 -12.19
N SER A 114 -9.76 4.93 -12.04
CA SER A 114 -9.96 5.95 -13.07
C SER A 114 -8.67 6.74 -13.34
N LEU A 115 -7.92 7.13 -12.30
CA LEU A 115 -6.66 7.87 -12.45
C LEU A 115 -5.59 7.05 -13.17
N ILE A 116 -5.45 5.77 -12.83
CA ILE A 116 -4.49 4.88 -13.50
C ILE A 116 -4.88 4.69 -14.97
N LYS A 117 -6.16 4.48 -15.28
CA LYS A 117 -6.65 4.38 -16.68
C LYS A 117 -6.38 5.65 -17.47
N LYS A 118 -6.64 6.82 -16.89
CA LYS A 118 -6.33 8.12 -17.52
C LYS A 118 -4.83 8.33 -17.75
N SER A 119 -3.98 7.61 -17.01
CA SER A 119 -2.52 7.63 -17.17
C SER A 119 -2.00 6.54 -18.14
N GLY A 120 -2.89 5.80 -18.83
CA GLY A 120 -2.54 4.77 -19.80
C GLY A 120 -2.33 3.36 -19.23
N GLY A 121 -2.60 3.14 -17.93
CA GLY A 121 -2.54 1.82 -17.33
C GLY A 121 -3.90 1.09 -17.39
N ASP A 122 -3.91 -0.20 -17.71
CA ASP A 122 -5.12 -1.01 -17.58
C ASP A 122 -5.30 -1.43 -16.12
N SER A 123 -6.32 -0.91 -15.43
CA SER A 123 -6.56 -1.17 -14.02
C SER A 123 -7.97 -1.68 -13.74
N ILE A 124 -8.07 -2.56 -12.75
CA ILE A 124 -9.31 -3.22 -12.36
C ILE A 124 -9.56 -3.10 -10.85
N SER A 125 -10.84 -2.85 -10.49
CA SER A 125 -11.29 -2.73 -9.10
C SER A 125 -11.45 -4.11 -8.46
N PHE A 126 -10.76 -4.34 -7.34
CA PHE A 126 -10.97 -5.46 -6.44
C PHE A 126 -11.58 -4.95 -5.13
N ASN A 127 -12.90 -4.96 -5.04
CA ASN A 127 -13.65 -4.48 -3.90
C ASN A 127 -14.57 -5.56 -3.29
N HIS A 128 -15.29 -5.20 -2.23
CA HIS A 128 -16.17 -6.10 -1.50
C HIS A 128 -17.42 -6.54 -2.28
N ILE A 129 -17.76 -5.87 -3.39
CA ILE A 129 -18.98 -6.18 -4.19
C ILE A 129 -18.68 -7.31 -5.16
N LYS A 130 -17.68 -7.12 -6.05
CA LYS A 130 -17.42 -8.03 -7.17
C LYS A 130 -16.40 -9.13 -6.83
N HIS A 131 -15.34 -8.79 -6.08
CA HIS A 131 -14.18 -9.65 -5.88
C HIS A 131 -13.90 -9.83 -4.38
N ARG A 132 -14.50 -10.85 -3.77
CA ARG A 132 -14.40 -11.13 -2.33
C ARG A 132 -13.15 -11.96 -2.02
N ILE A 133 -11.99 -11.46 -2.42
CA ILE A 133 -10.72 -12.21 -2.36
C ILE A 133 -10.13 -12.29 -0.95
N ILE A 134 -10.51 -11.40 -0.02
CA ILE A 134 -9.97 -11.36 1.34
C ILE A 134 -10.93 -12.10 2.27
N LYS A 135 -10.57 -13.33 2.66
CA LYS A 135 -11.25 -14.05 3.72
C LYS A 135 -10.68 -13.62 5.06
N ALA A 136 -11.56 -13.30 6.00
CA ALA A 136 -11.18 -12.67 7.25
C ALA A 136 -12.03 -13.21 8.42
N SER A 137 -11.48 -13.11 9.61
CA SER A 137 -12.20 -13.32 10.87
C SER A 137 -12.16 -12.05 11.71
N LYS A 138 -13.02 -11.97 12.72
CA LYS A 138 -13.07 -10.82 13.63
C LYS A 138 -11.72 -10.68 14.35
N PHE A 139 -11.20 -9.47 14.39
CA PHE A 139 -10.00 -9.15 15.15
C PHE A 139 -10.40 -8.77 16.58
N ILE A 140 -9.80 -9.44 17.54
CA ILE A 140 -9.91 -9.12 18.96
C ILE A 140 -8.71 -8.24 19.31
N GLY A 141 -8.97 -7.02 19.77
CA GLY A 141 -7.94 -6.07 20.14
C GLY A 141 -7.09 -6.52 21.33
N PRO A 142 -6.03 -5.79 21.63
CA PRO A 142 -5.32 -5.92 22.90
C PRO A 142 -6.31 -5.81 24.07
N ASP A 143 -6.02 -6.49 25.18
CA ASP A 143 -6.86 -6.54 26.39
C ASP A 143 -8.29 -7.05 26.15
N LYS A 144 -8.46 -7.89 25.09
CA LYS A 144 -9.75 -8.47 24.68
C LYS A 144 -10.83 -7.44 24.32
N ASN A 145 -10.44 -6.21 23.97
CA ASN A 145 -11.38 -5.17 23.56
C ASN A 145 -12.13 -5.57 22.29
N ASP A 146 -13.45 -5.44 22.33
CA ASP A 146 -14.30 -5.60 21.14
C ASP A 146 -14.20 -4.36 20.26
N LEU A 147 -13.59 -4.51 19.09
CA LEU A 147 -13.43 -3.46 18.09
C LEU A 147 -14.57 -3.44 17.05
N GLY A 148 -15.62 -4.23 17.27
CA GLY A 148 -16.75 -4.37 16.34
C GLY A 148 -16.38 -5.15 15.08
N LEU A 149 -16.67 -4.59 13.92
CA LEU A 149 -16.43 -5.18 12.60
C LEU A 149 -15.01 -4.91 12.08
N VAL A 150 -14.03 -5.00 12.97
CA VAL A 150 -12.60 -5.01 12.59
C VAL A 150 -12.17 -6.44 12.30
N GLY A 151 -11.39 -6.64 11.24
CA GLY A 151 -10.96 -7.96 10.79
C GLY A 151 -9.46 -8.17 10.79
N LYS A 152 -9.07 -9.44 10.87
CA LYS A 152 -7.75 -9.95 10.49
C LYS A 152 -7.88 -10.82 9.25
N VAL A 153 -6.86 -10.78 8.38
CA VAL A 153 -6.84 -11.60 7.16
C VAL A 153 -6.52 -13.05 7.54
N ASP A 154 -7.40 -13.98 7.17
CA ASP A 154 -7.16 -15.41 7.33
C ASP A 154 -6.56 -16.00 6.05
N LYS A 155 -7.09 -15.62 4.87
CA LYS A 155 -6.64 -16.13 3.58
C LYS A 155 -6.93 -15.13 2.46
N VAL A 156 -6.03 -15.06 1.49
CA VAL A 156 -6.23 -14.34 0.22
C VAL A 156 -6.46 -15.33 -0.91
N LEU A 157 -7.54 -15.15 -1.67
CA LEU A 157 -7.85 -15.96 -2.84
C LEU A 157 -7.15 -15.35 -4.06
N VAL A 158 -5.99 -15.90 -4.43
CA VAL A 158 -5.10 -15.27 -5.44
C VAL A 158 -5.35 -15.69 -6.88
N SER A 159 -6.20 -16.68 -7.14
CA SER A 159 -6.42 -17.20 -8.50
C SER A 159 -6.89 -16.10 -9.45
N GLU A 160 -7.88 -15.35 -9.04
CA GLU A 160 -8.44 -14.24 -9.84
C GLU A 160 -7.46 -13.06 -9.96
N LEU A 161 -6.72 -12.73 -8.88
CA LEU A 161 -5.64 -11.74 -8.95
C LEU A 161 -4.58 -12.13 -9.96
N LYS A 162 -4.09 -13.37 -9.90
CA LYS A 162 -3.08 -13.89 -10.83
C LYS A 162 -3.55 -13.86 -12.28
N LYS A 163 -4.81 -14.23 -12.55
CA LYS A 163 -5.41 -14.17 -13.88
C LYS A 163 -5.38 -12.74 -14.43
N ASN A 164 -5.85 -11.76 -13.65
CA ASN A 164 -5.87 -10.35 -14.10
C ASN A 164 -4.45 -9.79 -14.28
N ILE A 165 -3.53 -10.08 -13.36
CA ILE A 165 -2.12 -9.69 -13.46
C ILE A 165 -1.47 -10.29 -14.72
N SER A 166 -1.77 -11.54 -15.07
CA SER A 166 -1.23 -12.19 -16.26
C SER A 166 -1.74 -11.57 -17.55
N ASN A 167 -2.98 -11.05 -17.52
CA ASN A 167 -3.58 -10.33 -18.64
C ASN A 167 -3.12 -8.86 -18.75
N GLY A 168 -2.18 -8.41 -17.92
CA GLY A 168 -1.66 -7.05 -17.93
C GLY A 168 -2.46 -6.04 -17.11
N SER A 169 -3.56 -6.44 -16.47
CA SER A 169 -4.37 -5.54 -15.65
C SER A 169 -3.74 -5.29 -14.29
N ILE A 170 -3.87 -4.07 -13.78
CA ILE A 170 -3.39 -3.59 -12.48
C ILE A 170 -4.52 -3.71 -11.44
N PRO A 171 -4.48 -4.68 -10.50
CA PRO A 171 -5.49 -4.78 -9.46
C PRO A 171 -5.39 -3.64 -8.44
N VAL A 172 -6.54 -3.01 -8.15
CA VAL A 172 -6.68 -2.00 -7.10
C VAL A 172 -7.59 -2.57 -6.01
N ILE A 173 -7.03 -2.86 -4.84
CA ILE A 173 -7.66 -3.66 -3.80
C ILE A 173 -8.10 -2.77 -2.63
N ALA A 174 -9.39 -2.83 -2.28
CA ALA A 174 -9.92 -2.24 -1.07
C ALA A 174 -9.67 -3.16 0.14
N PRO A 175 -9.23 -2.64 1.30
CA PRO A 175 -8.90 -3.44 2.48
C PRO A 175 -10.16 -3.83 3.28
N ILE A 176 -11.09 -4.51 2.61
CA ILE A 176 -12.34 -5.02 3.19
C ILE A 176 -12.36 -6.54 3.03
N GLY A 177 -12.43 -7.25 4.16
CA GLY A 177 -12.55 -8.70 4.19
C GLY A 177 -14.00 -9.16 4.38
N ILE A 178 -14.23 -10.46 4.16
CA ILE A 178 -15.51 -11.12 4.42
C ILE A 178 -15.28 -12.33 5.33
N ASN A 179 -16.10 -12.48 6.38
CA ASN A 179 -16.05 -13.63 7.27
C ASN A 179 -16.92 -14.80 6.74
N LYS A 180 -16.89 -15.92 7.45
CA LYS A 180 -17.67 -17.12 7.10
C LYS A 180 -19.18 -16.89 7.12
N GLN A 181 -19.65 -15.94 7.93
CA GLN A 181 -21.06 -15.57 8.06
C GLN A 181 -21.51 -14.54 7.01
N GLY A 182 -20.63 -14.14 6.08
CA GLY A 182 -20.94 -13.16 5.05
C GLY A 182 -20.83 -11.71 5.49
N SER A 183 -20.42 -11.43 6.73
CA SER A 183 -20.23 -10.06 7.23
C SER A 183 -18.92 -9.45 6.71
N TYR A 184 -18.97 -8.18 6.33
CA TYR A 184 -17.79 -7.43 5.93
C TYR A 184 -17.03 -6.90 7.13
N LEU A 185 -15.70 -6.91 7.03
CA LEU A 185 -14.78 -6.50 8.08
C LEU A 185 -13.81 -5.43 7.54
N ASN A 186 -13.64 -4.38 8.32
CA ASN A 186 -12.67 -3.32 8.07
C ASN A 186 -11.27 -3.79 8.49
N ILE A 187 -10.30 -3.78 7.60
CA ILE A 187 -8.95 -4.29 7.87
C ILE A 187 -7.93 -3.18 7.63
N ASN A 188 -6.88 -3.16 8.44
CA ASN A 188 -5.77 -2.25 8.22
C ASN A 188 -5.11 -2.51 6.85
N ALA A 189 -4.96 -1.45 6.05
CA ALA A 189 -4.45 -1.55 4.68
C ALA A 189 -2.99 -2.02 4.59
N ASP A 190 -2.16 -1.73 5.60
CA ASP A 190 -0.76 -2.19 5.63
C ASP A 190 -0.73 -3.71 5.84
N VAL A 191 -1.61 -4.24 6.71
CA VAL A 191 -1.79 -5.69 6.93
C VAL A 191 -2.28 -6.38 5.66
N VAL A 192 -3.30 -5.82 5.01
CA VAL A 192 -3.82 -6.37 3.74
C VAL A 192 -2.72 -6.39 2.68
N ALA A 193 -1.96 -5.30 2.53
CA ALA A 193 -0.87 -5.23 1.56
C ALA A 193 0.21 -6.29 1.82
N GLY A 194 0.60 -6.49 3.09
CA GLY A 194 1.50 -7.56 3.50
C GLY A 194 0.98 -8.94 3.10
N LYS A 195 -0.27 -9.26 3.44
CA LYS A 195 -0.89 -10.56 3.12
C LYS A 195 -1.08 -10.80 1.63
N ILE A 196 -1.38 -9.76 0.84
CA ILE A 196 -1.41 -9.83 -0.63
C ILE A 196 0.00 -10.12 -1.17
N ALA A 197 1.02 -9.40 -0.68
CA ALA A 197 2.40 -9.57 -1.11
C ALA A 197 2.92 -10.99 -0.79
N GLU A 198 2.66 -11.51 0.41
CA GLU A 198 2.97 -12.89 0.81
C GLU A 198 2.31 -13.90 -0.15
N SER A 199 1.00 -13.76 -0.36
CA SER A 199 0.19 -14.71 -1.14
C SER A 199 0.57 -14.72 -2.63
N LEU A 200 1.06 -13.59 -3.16
CA LEU A 200 1.56 -13.46 -4.54
C LEU A 200 3.05 -13.76 -4.66
N LYS A 201 3.76 -13.99 -3.55
CA LYS A 201 5.24 -14.11 -3.51
C LYS A 201 5.91 -12.91 -4.19
N ALA A 202 5.48 -11.71 -3.80
CA ALA A 202 5.92 -10.47 -4.45
C ALA A 202 7.44 -10.26 -4.35
N GLU A 203 8.00 -9.65 -5.36
CA GLU A 203 9.41 -9.21 -5.37
C GLU A 203 9.62 -8.05 -4.39
N LYS A 204 8.68 -7.08 -4.38
CA LYS A 204 8.70 -5.95 -3.46
C LYS A 204 7.33 -5.71 -2.82
N LEU A 205 7.34 -5.30 -1.55
CA LEU A 205 6.23 -4.63 -0.88
C LEU A 205 6.67 -3.20 -0.57
N ILE A 206 5.94 -2.21 -1.08
CA ILE A 206 6.21 -0.79 -0.84
C ILE A 206 5.06 -0.21 -0.03
N LEU A 207 5.36 0.33 1.17
CA LEU A 207 4.40 0.97 2.06
C LEU A 207 4.61 2.48 2.05
N LEU A 208 3.70 3.25 1.43
CA LEU A 208 3.74 4.71 1.48
C LEU A 208 3.26 5.21 2.84
N THR A 209 3.96 6.22 3.36
CA THR A 209 3.69 6.87 4.64
C THR A 209 3.87 8.39 4.53
N ASP A 210 3.55 9.11 5.59
CA ASP A 210 3.66 10.59 5.67
C ASP A 210 4.98 11.04 6.31
N ILE A 211 5.96 10.15 6.44
CA ILE A 211 7.29 10.45 6.95
C ILE A 211 8.35 9.78 6.07
N LYS A 212 9.59 10.29 6.13
CA LYS A 212 10.71 9.87 5.26
C LYS A 212 11.02 8.36 5.30
N GLY A 213 10.58 7.63 6.32
CA GLY A 213 10.88 6.23 6.57
C GLY A 213 11.03 5.98 8.06
N ILE A 214 11.77 4.93 8.44
CA ILE A 214 12.08 4.65 9.85
C ILE A 214 13.17 5.62 10.31
N LEU A 215 12.88 6.35 11.38
CA LEU A 215 13.82 7.30 11.97
C LEU A 215 14.40 6.76 13.29
N ASN A 216 15.69 6.96 13.50
CA ASN A 216 16.34 6.82 14.79
C ASN A 216 17.01 8.16 15.12
N ASN A 217 16.68 8.79 16.24
CA ASN A 217 17.17 10.13 16.61
C ASN A 217 17.03 11.15 15.47
N LYS A 218 15.87 11.19 14.78
CA LYS A 218 15.57 12.04 13.61
C LYS A 218 16.36 11.73 12.33
N GLN A 219 17.29 10.77 12.35
CA GLN A 219 18.03 10.32 11.18
C GLN A 219 17.33 9.15 10.50
N LEU A 220 17.27 9.18 9.18
CA LEU A 220 16.67 8.10 8.38
C LEU A 220 17.57 6.86 8.42
N ILE A 221 16.98 5.72 8.75
CA ILE A 221 17.61 4.42 8.59
C ILE A 221 17.28 3.92 7.18
N SER A 222 18.23 3.99 6.26
CA SER A 222 18.03 3.57 4.87
C SER A 222 17.84 2.05 4.73
N ARG A 223 18.47 1.26 5.61
CA ARG A 223 18.38 -0.20 5.60
C ARG A 223 18.32 -0.77 7.02
N ILE A 224 17.41 -1.72 7.23
CA ILE A 224 17.25 -2.37 8.53
C ILE A 224 17.03 -3.87 8.35
N SER A 225 17.72 -4.68 9.18
CA SER A 225 17.46 -6.12 9.24
C SER A 225 16.15 -6.42 9.99
N ALA A 226 15.53 -7.57 9.70
CA ALA A 226 14.35 -8.00 10.42
C ALA A 226 14.57 -8.10 11.95
N ARG A 227 15.77 -8.52 12.39
CA ARG A 227 16.15 -8.56 13.82
C ARG A 227 16.12 -7.17 14.43
N LYS A 228 16.79 -6.20 13.79
CA LYS A 228 16.86 -4.82 14.30
C LYS A 228 15.48 -4.15 14.31
N GLY A 229 14.65 -4.40 13.27
CA GLY A 229 13.28 -3.90 13.23
C GLY A 229 12.45 -4.37 14.43
N ARG A 230 12.52 -5.65 14.79
CA ARG A 230 11.84 -6.18 15.99
C ARG A 230 12.37 -5.53 17.28
N GLN A 231 13.68 -5.34 17.40
CA GLN A 231 14.26 -4.65 18.55
C GLN A 231 13.70 -3.24 18.71
N LEU A 232 13.58 -2.46 17.63
CA LEU A 232 13.05 -1.09 17.66
C LEU A 232 11.56 -1.03 18.06
N ILE A 233 10.77 -2.06 17.71
CA ILE A 233 9.38 -2.20 18.18
C ILE A 233 9.34 -2.50 19.66
N ASN A 234 10.10 -3.52 20.13
CA ASN A 234 10.10 -3.99 21.51
C ASN A 234 10.64 -2.93 22.48
N SER A 235 11.60 -2.11 22.05
CA SER A 235 12.15 -1.00 22.84
C SER A 235 11.28 0.27 22.81
N ASN A 236 10.08 0.21 22.23
CA ASN A 236 9.18 1.37 22.11
C ASN A 236 9.77 2.60 21.40
N ILE A 237 10.84 2.43 20.61
CA ILE A 237 11.41 3.51 19.79
C ILE A 237 10.48 3.81 18.64
N ILE A 238 9.88 2.77 18.03
CA ILE A 238 8.87 2.92 16.96
C ILE A 238 7.49 2.78 17.57
N LYS A 239 6.71 3.88 17.48
CA LYS A 239 5.37 4.01 18.07
C LYS A 239 4.33 4.47 17.03
N GLY A 240 3.07 4.49 17.44
CA GLY A 240 1.94 5.03 16.67
C GLY A 240 1.76 4.34 15.32
N GLY A 241 1.44 5.11 14.30
CA GLY A 241 1.14 4.60 12.96
C GLY A 241 2.31 3.92 12.23
N MET A 242 3.57 4.06 12.69
CA MET A 242 4.72 3.39 12.09
C MET A 242 4.85 1.93 12.56
N ALA A 243 4.49 1.63 13.81
CA ALA A 243 4.61 0.26 14.34
C ALA A 243 3.81 -0.77 13.52
N PRO A 244 2.52 -0.59 13.20
CA PRO A 244 1.80 -1.54 12.36
C PRO A 244 2.39 -1.67 10.95
N LYS A 245 2.97 -0.62 10.36
CA LYS A 245 3.64 -0.70 9.05
C LYS A 245 4.89 -1.56 9.12
N LEU A 246 5.74 -1.32 10.12
CA LEU A 246 6.95 -2.11 10.30
C LEU A 246 6.62 -3.58 10.60
N ILE A 247 5.61 -3.84 11.44
CA ILE A 247 5.13 -5.20 11.72
C ILE A 247 4.69 -5.89 10.43
N ALA A 248 3.83 -5.25 9.62
CA ALA A 248 3.36 -5.80 8.35
C ALA A 248 4.53 -6.08 7.38
N ALA A 249 5.51 -5.19 7.29
CA ALA A 249 6.71 -5.37 6.46
C ALA A 249 7.58 -6.54 6.95
N LEU A 250 7.79 -6.66 8.27
CA LEU A 250 8.57 -7.74 8.88
C LEU A 250 7.91 -9.11 8.68
N GLU A 251 6.59 -9.19 8.83
CA GLU A 251 5.83 -10.42 8.57
C GLU A 251 5.89 -10.80 7.09
N ALA A 252 5.65 -9.85 6.18
CA ALA A 252 5.74 -10.08 4.75
C ALA A 252 7.13 -10.58 4.33
N LYS A 253 8.19 -9.98 4.88
CA LYS A 253 9.58 -10.43 4.66
C LYS A 253 9.79 -11.85 5.17
N LYS A 254 9.35 -12.17 6.40
CA LYS A 254 9.44 -13.52 6.99
C LYS A 254 8.73 -14.57 6.12
N ASN A 255 7.62 -14.20 5.49
CA ASN A 255 6.77 -15.09 4.69
C ASN A 255 7.13 -15.09 3.19
N GLY A 256 8.33 -14.61 2.82
CA GLY A 256 8.92 -14.84 1.50
C GLY A 256 8.83 -13.68 0.51
N VAL A 257 8.36 -12.49 0.90
CA VAL A 257 8.52 -11.27 0.10
C VAL A 257 10.02 -10.91 0.04
N LYS A 258 10.56 -10.65 -1.15
CA LYS A 258 12.01 -10.50 -1.34
C LYS A 258 12.57 -9.23 -0.68
N SER A 259 11.84 -8.12 -0.74
CA SER A 259 12.20 -6.90 -0.01
C SER A 259 10.95 -6.10 0.36
N CYS A 260 10.98 -5.42 1.51
CA CYS A 260 9.92 -4.53 1.95
C CYS A 260 10.49 -3.13 2.16
N HIS A 261 9.74 -2.12 1.74
CA HIS A 261 10.18 -0.74 1.75
C HIS A 261 9.11 0.15 2.40
N ILE A 262 9.55 1.09 3.24
CA ILE A 262 8.68 2.12 3.82
C ILE A 262 9.18 3.46 3.30
N ILE A 263 8.39 4.17 2.50
CA ILE A 263 8.81 5.36 1.79
C ILE A 263 7.87 6.55 2.03
N ASP A 264 8.40 7.76 1.83
CA ASP A 264 7.62 9.00 1.96
C ASP A 264 6.71 9.20 0.73
N GLY A 265 5.41 9.02 0.92
CA GLY A 265 4.41 9.23 -0.13
C GLY A 265 4.17 10.71 -0.49
N ARG A 266 4.77 11.66 0.22
CA ARG A 266 4.70 13.10 -0.09
C ARG A 266 5.71 13.50 -1.16
N LEU A 267 6.74 12.67 -1.38
CA LEU A 267 7.72 12.90 -2.43
C LEU A 267 7.09 12.61 -3.80
N PRO A 268 7.15 13.56 -4.75
CA PRO A 268 6.70 13.29 -6.12
C PRO A 268 7.45 12.10 -6.73
N HIS A 269 6.73 11.22 -7.41
CA HIS A 269 7.30 10.03 -8.05
C HIS A 269 8.05 9.07 -7.10
N ALA A 270 7.67 9.04 -5.81
CA ALA A 270 8.35 8.24 -4.79
C ALA A 270 8.44 6.75 -5.16
N VAL A 271 7.41 6.20 -5.81
CA VAL A 271 7.38 4.78 -6.18
C VAL A 271 8.40 4.48 -7.29
N LEU A 272 8.51 5.34 -8.30
CA LEU A 272 9.52 5.19 -9.36
C LEU A 272 10.93 5.33 -8.82
N LEU A 273 11.18 6.34 -7.99
CA LEU A 273 12.49 6.52 -7.36
C LEU A 273 12.91 5.30 -6.54
N GLU A 274 11.98 4.69 -5.79
CA GLU A 274 12.26 3.49 -4.99
C GLU A 274 12.51 2.23 -5.85
N VAL A 275 11.90 2.17 -7.03
CA VAL A 275 12.01 0.98 -7.89
C VAL A 275 13.13 1.10 -8.91
N LEU A 276 13.41 2.29 -9.42
CA LEU A 276 14.29 2.53 -10.57
C LEU A 276 15.64 3.15 -10.22
N THR A 277 15.95 3.35 -8.93
CA THR A 277 17.25 3.88 -8.51
C THR A 277 17.97 2.96 -7.53
N ALA A 278 19.30 3.14 -7.42
CA ALA A 278 20.15 2.37 -6.51
C ALA A 278 19.89 2.69 -5.04
N GLU A 279 19.71 3.97 -4.73
CA GLU A 279 19.67 4.46 -3.34
C GLU A 279 18.28 4.31 -2.70
N GLY A 280 17.20 4.36 -3.51
CA GLY A 280 15.85 4.41 -3.01
C GLY A 280 15.56 5.72 -2.24
N VAL A 281 14.36 5.83 -1.66
CA VAL A 281 13.90 7.07 -1.00
C VAL A 281 13.35 6.84 0.40
N GLY A 282 13.61 5.69 1.01
CA GLY A 282 13.05 5.35 2.30
C GLY A 282 13.86 4.35 3.10
N THR A 283 13.17 3.49 3.84
CA THR A 283 13.78 2.40 4.62
C THR A 283 13.51 1.06 3.96
N MET A 284 14.55 0.32 3.61
CA MET A 284 14.46 -1.05 3.14
C MET A 284 14.58 -2.02 4.32
N ILE A 285 13.64 -2.96 4.43
CA ILE A 285 13.68 -4.11 5.33
C ILE A 285 14.19 -5.32 4.54
N SER A 286 15.35 -5.83 4.95
CA SER A 286 16.05 -6.90 4.24
C SER A 286 16.19 -8.17 5.08
#